data_7ea12533465332bd76724b5b00cab1a5
#
_entry.id   7ea12533465332bd76724b5b00cab1a5
#
_cell.length_a   1.000
_cell.length_b   1.000
_cell.length_c   1.000
_cell.angle_alpha   90.00
_cell.angle_beta   90.00
_cell.angle_gamma   90.00
#
_symmetry.space_group_name_H-M   'P 1'
#
loop_
_entity.id
_entity.type
_entity.pdbx_description
1 polymer ?
#
loop_
_entity_poly.entity_id
_entity_poly.type
_entity_poly.pdbx_seq_one_letter_code
_entity_poly.pdbx_strand_id
1 'polypeptide(L)'
;MAVNTDLPVLSTGLAHLVAHESYPGHHPEHTRKEVGLVRRRQWWEESIFLVGTPQCLLAEGLADLGLEVVMGRRPEAVVASHLAPLGIRYDTEVVAAVSEAGEALGAVRQNAAFRLHEDGADSDTVTGEVARWGLLSPDRAAKAVEFLTHPTWRAYLTCYVEGLPLCRSFVHGDPARFERLLSEQLTPDVLQDQIAADRARSAAPAQPV
;
A
#
# COMPACT_ATOMS: atom_id res chain seq x y z
N MET A 1 13.85 8.45 7.98
CA MET A 1 12.89 7.59 8.68
C MET A 1 13.31 7.46 10.15
N ALA A 2 12.37 7.54 11.08
CA ALA A 2 12.59 7.25 12.50
C ALA A 2 11.67 6.08 12.90
N VAL A 3 12.17 5.16 13.71
CA VAL A 3 11.40 4.01 14.20
C VAL A 3 11.24 4.16 15.72
N ASN A 4 10.00 4.03 16.20
CA ASN A 4 9.73 4.01 17.64
C ASN A 4 10.23 2.68 18.23
N THR A 5 11.27 2.74 19.06
CA THR A 5 11.86 1.57 19.72
C THR A 5 11.27 1.26 21.09
N ASP A 6 10.34 2.07 21.59
CA ASP A 6 9.61 1.79 22.84
C ASP A 6 8.58 0.66 22.66
N LEU A 7 8.23 0.36 21.41
CA LEU A 7 7.36 -0.75 21.05
C LEU A 7 8.13 -1.83 20.30
N PRO A 8 7.78 -3.12 20.47
CA PRO A 8 8.39 -4.20 19.71
C PRO A 8 8.16 -4.03 18.21
N VAL A 9 9.23 -4.03 17.43
CA VAL A 9 9.17 -4.09 15.97
C VAL A 9 9.22 -5.56 15.54
N LEU A 10 8.20 -6.00 14.82
CA LEU A 10 8.17 -7.36 14.29
C LEU A 10 9.11 -7.48 13.08
N SER A 11 9.97 -8.47 13.11
CA SER A 11 10.89 -8.77 12.00
C SER A 11 10.15 -9.03 10.69
N THR A 12 8.94 -9.57 10.76
CA THR A 12 8.10 -9.87 9.60
C THR A 12 7.66 -8.65 8.80
N GLY A 13 7.49 -7.48 9.45
CA GLY A 13 7.09 -6.23 8.80
C GLY A 13 8.26 -5.28 8.49
N LEU A 14 9.46 -5.56 9.00
CA LEU A 14 10.56 -4.58 8.93
C LEU A 14 11.01 -4.30 7.50
N ALA A 15 11.17 -5.32 6.68
CA ALA A 15 11.59 -5.15 5.28
C ALA A 15 10.56 -4.35 4.48
N HIS A 16 9.27 -4.64 4.67
CA HIS A 16 8.19 -3.90 4.05
C HIS A 16 8.19 -2.43 4.51
N LEU A 17 8.30 -2.18 5.82
CA LEU A 17 8.35 -0.82 6.36
C LEU A 17 9.53 -0.02 5.77
N VAL A 18 10.71 -0.61 5.67
CA VAL A 18 11.89 0.04 5.11
C VAL A 18 11.70 0.34 3.61
N ALA A 19 11.15 -0.59 2.85
CA ALA A 19 10.87 -0.39 1.43
C ALA A 19 9.79 0.68 1.21
N HIS A 20 8.73 0.68 2.02
CA HIS A 20 7.63 1.63 1.98
C HIS A 20 8.10 3.07 2.28
N GLU A 21 8.77 3.29 3.41
CA GLU A 21 9.15 4.61 3.87
C GLU A 21 10.41 5.16 3.18
N SER A 22 11.34 4.26 2.80
CA SER A 22 12.64 4.66 2.27
C SER A 22 12.76 4.35 0.79
N TYR A 23 13.35 3.22 0.41
CA TYR A 23 13.63 2.84 -0.96
C TYR A 23 12.98 1.49 -1.30
N PRO A 24 12.17 1.45 -2.36
CA PRO A 24 11.91 2.47 -3.37
C PRO A 24 10.60 3.27 -3.18
N GLY A 25 10.01 3.27 -1.98
CA GLY A 25 8.72 3.89 -1.68
C GLY A 25 8.72 5.41 -1.59
N HIS A 26 8.18 5.96 -0.49
CA HIS A 26 7.90 7.39 -0.34
C HIS A 26 9.09 8.32 -0.55
N HIS A 27 10.28 7.97 -0.05
CA HIS A 27 11.43 8.88 -0.15
C HIS A 27 11.83 9.20 -1.60
N PRO A 28 12.05 8.23 -2.51
CA PRO A 28 12.34 8.56 -3.91
C PRO A 28 11.15 9.19 -4.65
N GLU A 29 9.92 8.82 -4.33
CA GLU A 29 8.74 9.44 -4.92
C GLU A 29 8.72 10.94 -4.63
N HIS A 30 8.73 11.31 -3.36
CA HIS A 30 8.71 12.73 -2.96
C HIS A 30 9.91 13.50 -3.51
N THR A 31 11.11 12.92 -3.45
CA THR A 31 12.33 13.58 -3.95
C THR A 31 12.28 13.79 -5.45
N ARG A 32 11.83 12.81 -6.25
CA ARG A 32 11.75 12.91 -7.70
C ARG A 32 10.67 13.88 -8.16
N LYS A 33 9.49 13.85 -7.53
CA LYS A 33 8.40 14.80 -7.80
C LYS A 33 8.80 16.21 -7.39
N GLU A 34 9.41 16.40 -6.23
CA GLU A 34 9.92 17.73 -5.84
C GLU A 34 10.91 18.28 -6.88
N VAL A 35 11.91 17.50 -7.28
CA VAL A 35 12.89 17.95 -8.27
C VAL A 35 12.26 18.12 -9.66
N GLY A 36 11.48 17.15 -10.10
CA GLY A 36 10.93 17.08 -11.46
C GLY A 36 9.76 18.03 -11.68
N LEU A 37 8.80 18.03 -10.76
CA LEU A 37 7.56 18.79 -10.91
C LEU A 37 7.66 20.17 -10.27
N VAL A 38 8.04 20.24 -8.99
CA VAL A 38 8.06 21.53 -8.29
C VAL A 38 9.22 22.40 -8.77
N ARG A 39 10.46 21.93 -8.69
CA ARG A 39 11.63 22.78 -8.97
C ARG A 39 11.86 23.02 -10.46
N ARG A 40 11.72 22.01 -11.32
CA ARG A 40 12.00 22.13 -12.76
C ARG A 40 10.82 22.66 -13.56
N ARG A 41 9.58 22.14 -13.28
CA ARG A 41 8.36 22.55 -13.99
C ARG A 41 7.62 23.69 -13.32
N GLN A 42 8.02 24.05 -12.08
CA GLN A 42 7.40 25.08 -11.25
C GLN A 42 5.90 24.84 -10.97
N TRP A 43 5.52 23.58 -10.84
CA TRP A 43 4.18 23.19 -10.40
C TRP A 43 4.14 23.24 -8.87
N TRP A 44 3.96 24.45 -8.35
CA TRP A 44 4.04 24.72 -6.91
C TRP A 44 2.98 24.01 -6.10
N GLU A 45 1.82 23.68 -6.70
CA GLU A 45 0.75 22.88 -6.10
C GLU A 45 1.24 21.51 -5.67
N GLU A 46 2.22 20.92 -6.35
CA GLU A 46 2.81 19.62 -6.02
C GLU A 46 3.69 19.66 -4.76
N SER A 47 3.95 20.86 -4.20
CA SER A 47 4.61 20.99 -2.89
C SER A 47 3.67 20.70 -1.72
N ILE A 48 2.36 20.59 -1.98
CA ILE A 48 1.34 20.32 -0.98
C ILE A 48 0.85 18.87 -1.12
N PHE A 49 1.16 18.05 -0.12
CA PHE A 49 0.66 16.68 -0.06
C PHE A 49 -0.51 16.59 0.92
N LEU A 50 -1.67 16.18 0.43
CA LEU A 50 -2.88 16.03 1.25
C LEU A 50 -3.27 14.55 1.37
N VAL A 51 -3.46 14.09 2.60
CA VAL A 51 -3.96 12.74 2.89
C VAL A 51 -5.41 12.57 2.43
N GLY A 52 -5.79 11.35 2.06
CA GLY A 52 -7.14 11.04 1.60
C GLY A 52 -7.46 11.60 0.20
N THR A 53 -6.46 11.90 -0.61
CA THR A 53 -6.60 12.37 -2.00
C THR A 53 -6.22 11.28 -3.00
N PRO A 54 -6.60 11.41 -4.29
CA PRO A 54 -6.11 10.52 -5.34
C PRO A 54 -4.58 10.43 -5.43
N GLN A 55 -3.86 11.54 -5.17
CA GLN A 55 -2.40 11.55 -5.10
C GLN A 55 -1.90 10.66 -3.96
N CYS A 56 -2.50 10.79 -2.78
CA CYS A 56 -2.17 9.96 -1.62
C CYS A 56 -2.43 8.47 -1.89
N LEU A 57 -3.53 8.13 -2.56
CA LEU A 57 -3.84 6.75 -2.93
C LEU A 57 -2.74 6.12 -3.77
N LEU A 58 -2.23 6.85 -4.77
CA LEU A 58 -1.13 6.35 -5.60
C LEU A 58 0.20 6.31 -4.84
N ALA A 59 0.47 7.28 -3.97
CA ALA A 59 1.67 7.30 -3.14
C ALA A 59 1.73 6.10 -2.18
N GLU A 60 0.65 5.81 -1.47
CA GLU A 60 0.55 4.63 -0.61
C GLU A 60 0.66 3.33 -1.42
N GLY A 61 -0.05 3.25 -2.54
CA GLY A 61 -0.03 2.06 -3.40
C GLY A 61 1.34 1.75 -4.00
N LEU A 62 2.09 2.76 -4.43
CA LEU A 62 3.45 2.56 -4.94
C LEU A 62 4.43 2.20 -3.82
N ALA A 63 4.27 2.80 -2.64
CA ALA A 63 5.13 2.52 -1.48
C ALA A 63 4.94 1.09 -0.98
N ASP A 64 3.68 0.63 -0.89
CA ASP A 64 3.35 -0.76 -0.56
C ASP A 64 3.88 -1.76 -1.60
N LEU A 65 3.90 -1.39 -2.88
CA LEU A 65 4.45 -2.21 -3.96
C LEU A 65 5.98 -2.27 -3.95
N GLY A 66 6.64 -1.34 -3.25
CA GLY A 66 8.09 -1.15 -3.28
C GLY A 66 8.89 -2.41 -2.99
N LEU A 67 8.53 -3.19 -1.97
CA LEU A 67 9.24 -4.42 -1.62
C LEU A 67 9.14 -5.46 -2.77
N GLU A 68 7.96 -5.61 -3.37
CA GLU A 68 7.74 -6.52 -4.50
C GLU A 68 8.58 -6.11 -5.73
N VAL A 69 8.71 -4.82 -5.98
CA VAL A 69 9.48 -4.30 -7.12
C VAL A 69 10.98 -4.62 -6.99
N VAL A 70 11.56 -4.51 -5.78
CA VAL A 70 13.00 -4.72 -5.58
C VAL A 70 13.39 -6.16 -5.27
N MET A 71 12.50 -6.94 -4.66
CA MET A 71 12.79 -8.31 -4.21
C MET A 71 11.92 -9.39 -4.86
N GLY A 72 10.94 -8.98 -5.68
CA GLY A 72 9.95 -9.90 -6.25
C GLY A 72 8.84 -10.25 -5.24
N ARG A 73 7.91 -11.09 -5.68
CA ARG A 73 6.72 -11.48 -4.91
C ARG A 73 6.99 -12.43 -3.74
N ARG A 74 8.20 -12.94 -3.61
CA ARG A 74 8.63 -13.87 -2.55
C ARG A 74 9.93 -13.37 -1.92
N PRO A 75 9.87 -12.25 -1.16
CA PRO A 75 11.06 -11.62 -0.56
C PRO A 75 11.59 -12.39 0.65
N GLU A 76 10.85 -13.35 1.21
CA GLU A 76 11.07 -13.96 2.52
C GLU A 76 12.46 -14.59 2.65
N ALA A 77 12.95 -15.28 1.61
CA ALA A 77 14.27 -15.93 1.64
C ALA A 77 15.41 -14.89 1.69
N VAL A 78 15.26 -13.78 0.97
CA VAL A 78 16.23 -12.68 0.98
C VAL A 78 16.22 -11.99 2.35
N VAL A 79 15.03 -11.68 2.88
CA VAL A 79 14.89 -11.07 4.21
C VAL A 79 15.49 -11.98 5.28
N ALA A 80 15.19 -13.28 5.26
CA ALA A 80 15.76 -14.25 6.19
C ALA A 80 17.28 -14.28 6.16
N SER A 81 17.91 -14.20 4.97
CA SER A 81 19.37 -14.19 4.81
C SER A 81 20.02 -12.97 5.47
N HIS A 82 19.34 -11.83 5.50
CA HIS A 82 19.83 -10.62 6.17
C HIS A 82 19.59 -10.62 7.69
N LEU A 83 18.54 -11.30 8.16
CA LEU A 83 18.20 -11.38 9.58
C LEU A 83 18.99 -12.47 10.33
N ALA A 84 19.36 -13.56 9.64
CA ALA A 84 20.07 -14.69 10.25
C ALA A 84 21.40 -14.30 10.91
N PRO A 85 22.29 -13.48 10.33
CA PRO A 85 23.53 -13.04 10.98
C PRO A 85 23.31 -12.22 12.26
N LEU A 86 22.11 -11.65 12.42
CA LEU A 86 21.69 -10.89 13.60
C LEU A 86 21.08 -11.78 14.70
N GLY A 87 21.02 -13.11 14.48
CA GLY A 87 20.40 -14.04 15.40
C GLY A 87 18.87 -13.97 15.45
N ILE A 88 18.24 -13.31 14.47
CA ILE A 88 16.78 -13.15 14.38
C ILE A 88 16.22 -14.34 13.61
N ARG A 89 15.33 -15.08 14.25
CA ARG A 89 14.59 -16.17 13.61
C ARG A 89 13.51 -15.61 12.69
N TYR A 90 13.46 -16.15 11.47
CA TYR A 90 12.49 -15.74 10.46
C TYR A 90 12.06 -16.98 9.67
N ASP A 91 10.86 -17.44 9.92
CA ASP A 91 10.29 -18.61 9.24
C ASP A 91 9.65 -18.16 7.92
N THR A 92 10.34 -18.44 6.82
CA THR A 92 9.95 -17.97 5.48
C THR A 92 8.60 -18.50 5.02
N GLU A 93 8.28 -19.75 5.34
CA GLU A 93 7.02 -20.36 4.91
C GLU A 93 5.83 -19.82 5.71
N VAL A 94 6.01 -19.70 7.04
CA VAL A 94 4.97 -19.12 7.90
C VAL A 94 4.72 -17.67 7.54
N VAL A 95 5.77 -16.87 7.31
CA VAL A 95 5.61 -15.46 6.95
C VAL A 95 4.92 -15.31 5.59
N ALA A 96 5.31 -16.10 4.59
CA ALA A 96 4.66 -16.08 3.28
C ALA A 96 3.16 -16.42 3.38
N ALA A 97 2.82 -17.48 4.11
CA ALA A 97 1.43 -17.88 4.29
C ALA A 97 0.59 -16.83 5.05
N VAL A 98 1.18 -16.20 6.09
CA VAL A 98 0.51 -15.13 6.84
C VAL A 98 0.33 -13.88 5.97
N SER A 99 1.33 -13.52 5.15
CA SER A 99 1.23 -12.37 4.25
C SER A 99 0.14 -12.57 3.19
N GLU A 100 0.08 -13.76 2.58
CA GLU A 100 -0.96 -14.10 1.61
C GLU A 100 -2.36 -14.09 2.24
N ALA A 101 -2.52 -14.68 3.43
CA ALA A 101 -3.79 -14.62 4.16
C ALA A 101 -4.15 -13.18 4.56
N GLY A 102 -3.15 -12.36 4.92
CA GLY A 102 -3.33 -10.95 5.27
C GLY A 102 -3.86 -10.09 4.11
N GLU A 103 -3.44 -10.37 2.87
CA GLU A 103 -3.99 -9.68 1.69
C GLU A 103 -5.51 -9.91 1.56
N ALA A 104 -5.99 -11.12 1.81
CA ALA A 104 -7.42 -11.45 1.78
C ALA A 104 -8.22 -10.70 2.86
N LEU A 105 -7.59 -10.34 3.98
CA LEU A 105 -8.21 -9.61 5.08
C LEU A 105 -8.16 -8.08 4.90
N GLY A 106 -7.48 -7.56 3.88
CA GLY A 106 -7.31 -6.13 3.63
C GLY A 106 -8.63 -5.36 3.58
N ALA A 107 -9.67 -5.94 2.97
CA ALA A 107 -10.98 -5.32 2.84
C ALA A 107 -11.80 -5.24 4.15
N VAL A 108 -11.42 -5.91 5.23
CA VAL A 108 -12.21 -5.94 6.49
C VAL A 108 -12.40 -4.54 7.05
N ARG A 109 -11.35 -3.72 7.04
CA ARG A 109 -11.44 -2.33 7.55
C ARG A 109 -12.27 -1.44 6.64
N GLN A 110 -12.19 -1.63 5.33
CA GLN A 110 -13.01 -0.88 4.37
C GLN A 110 -14.49 -1.23 4.51
N ASN A 111 -14.81 -2.50 4.65
CA ASN A 111 -16.18 -2.94 4.96
C ASN A 111 -16.68 -2.35 6.27
N ALA A 112 -15.84 -2.30 7.30
CA ALA A 112 -16.15 -1.64 8.56
C ALA A 112 -16.47 -0.14 8.38
N ALA A 113 -15.73 0.57 7.51
CA ALA A 113 -16.03 1.97 7.20
C ALA A 113 -17.41 2.13 6.54
N PHE A 114 -17.79 1.27 5.59
CA PHE A 114 -19.14 1.26 5.01
C PHE A 114 -20.20 0.96 6.06
N ARG A 115 -19.98 -0.01 6.93
CA ARG A 115 -20.90 -0.33 8.04
C ARG A 115 -21.16 0.88 8.93
N LEU A 116 -20.11 1.64 9.27
CA LEU A 116 -20.22 2.85 10.11
C LEU A 116 -20.92 4.01 9.39
N HIS A 117 -20.51 4.30 8.15
CA HIS A 117 -20.85 5.55 7.49
C HIS A 117 -22.04 5.46 6.56
N GLU A 118 -22.31 4.30 5.98
CA GLU A 118 -23.44 4.07 5.06
C GLU A 118 -24.58 3.34 5.76
N ASP A 119 -24.28 2.26 6.48
CA ASP A 119 -25.30 1.46 7.15
C ASP A 119 -25.73 2.05 8.51
N GLY A 120 -24.95 2.97 9.08
CA GLY A 120 -25.23 3.57 10.38
C GLY A 120 -25.08 2.61 11.56
N ALA A 121 -24.27 1.55 11.42
CA ALA A 121 -23.99 0.62 12.49
C ALA A 121 -23.25 1.33 13.65
N ASP A 122 -23.54 0.90 14.88
CA ASP A 122 -22.85 1.44 16.06
C ASP A 122 -21.41 0.96 16.15
N SER A 123 -20.53 1.79 16.75
CA SER A 123 -19.10 1.53 16.85
C SER A 123 -18.75 0.25 17.61
N ASP A 124 -19.53 -0.14 18.61
CA ASP A 124 -19.24 -1.32 19.42
C ASP A 124 -19.49 -2.60 18.59
N THR A 125 -20.60 -2.65 17.85
CA THR A 125 -20.91 -3.71 16.90
C THR A 125 -19.80 -3.85 15.86
N VAL A 126 -19.40 -2.73 15.23
CA VAL A 126 -18.36 -2.73 14.19
C VAL A 126 -16.99 -3.11 14.77
N THR A 127 -16.68 -2.70 16.01
CA THR A 127 -15.45 -3.13 16.71
C THR A 127 -15.42 -4.66 16.89
N GLY A 128 -16.55 -5.26 17.28
CA GLY A 128 -16.68 -6.71 17.36
C GLY A 128 -16.48 -7.42 16.01
N GLU A 129 -17.04 -6.86 14.92
CA GLU A 129 -16.86 -7.37 13.56
C GLU A 129 -15.38 -7.27 13.11
N VAL A 130 -14.72 -6.13 13.35
CA VAL A 130 -13.30 -5.91 13.02
C VAL A 130 -12.40 -6.84 13.83
N ALA A 131 -12.67 -7.06 15.12
CA ALA A 131 -11.92 -8.00 15.94
C ALA A 131 -12.04 -9.43 15.38
N ARG A 132 -13.25 -9.85 15.06
CA ARG A 132 -13.54 -11.21 14.58
C ARG A 132 -12.95 -11.47 13.19
N TRP A 133 -13.26 -10.62 12.23
CA TRP A 133 -12.92 -10.86 10.82
C TRP A 133 -11.52 -10.37 10.45
N GLY A 134 -11.03 -9.33 11.13
CA GLY A 134 -9.65 -8.85 10.99
C GLY A 134 -8.64 -9.61 11.84
N LEU A 135 -9.10 -10.60 12.64
CA LEU A 135 -8.25 -11.37 13.56
C LEU A 135 -7.42 -10.47 14.50
N LEU A 136 -8.03 -9.37 14.96
CA LEU A 136 -7.39 -8.39 15.81
C LEU A 136 -7.75 -8.59 17.28
N SER A 137 -6.83 -8.21 18.17
CA SER A 137 -7.17 -8.07 19.58
C SER A 137 -8.23 -6.97 19.77
N PRO A 138 -9.06 -7.01 20.84
CA PRO A 138 -10.07 -5.99 21.10
C PRO A 138 -9.51 -4.57 21.06
N ASP A 139 -8.35 -4.33 21.68
CA ASP A 139 -7.70 -3.01 21.69
C ASP A 139 -7.29 -2.52 20.30
N ARG A 140 -6.78 -3.43 19.46
CA ARG A 140 -6.42 -3.10 18.07
C ARG A 140 -7.65 -2.85 17.19
N ALA A 141 -8.72 -3.60 17.43
CA ALA A 141 -9.99 -3.39 16.74
C ALA A 141 -10.62 -2.04 17.13
N ALA A 142 -10.63 -1.69 18.41
CA ALA A 142 -11.10 -0.39 18.89
C ALA A 142 -10.31 0.77 18.28
N LYS A 143 -8.97 0.67 18.22
CA LYS A 143 -8.14 1.68 17.54
C LYS A 143 -8.40 1.77 16.04
N ALA A 144 -8.68 0.65 15.38
CA ALA A 144 -9.04 0.67 13.97
C ALA A 144 -10.35 1.42 13.74
N VAL A 145 -11.37 1.19 14.58
CA VAL A 145 -12.66 1.88 14.50
C VAL A 145 -12.53 3.36 14.86
N GLU A 146 -11.71 3.71 15.86
CA GLU A 146 -11.38 5.11 16.18
C GLU A 146 -10.78 5.84 14.95
N PHE A 147 -9.87 5.20 14.24
CA PHE A 147 -9.31 5.74 12.99
C PHE A 147 -10.38 5.96 11.91
N LEU A 148 -11.33 5.02 11.76
CA LEU A 148 -12.41 5.10 10.78
C LEU A 148 -13.46 6.19 11.11
N THR A 149 -13.59 6.57 12.37
CA THR A 149 -14.53 7.60 12.81
C THR A 149 -13.88 8.99 12.91
N HIS A 150 -12.56 9.06 12.80
CA HIS A 150 -11.85 10.33 12.90
C HIS A 150 -12.11 11.23 11.68
N PRO A 151 -12.49 12.51 11.87
CA PRO A 151 -12.89 13.38 10.75
C PRO A 151 -11.81 13.54 9.67
N THR A 152 -10.54 13.52 10.05
CA THR A 152 -9.41 13.69 9.11
C THR A 152 -9.03 12.38 8.42
N TRP A 153 -9.11 11.22 9.12
CA TRP A 153 -8.51 9.98 8.68
C TRP A 153 -9.49 8.98 8.07
N ARG A 154 -10.81 9.20 8.24
CA ARG A 154 -11.82 8.23 7.80
C ARG A 154 -11.74 7.82 6.33
N ALA A 155 -11.39 8.77 5.44
CA ALA A 155 -11.25 8.50 4.01
C ALA A 155 -9.87 7.96 3.62
N TYR A 156 -8.88 8.13 4.50
CA TYR A 156 -7.49 7.72 4.23
C TYR A 156 -7.32 6.20 4.09
N LEU A 157 -8.20 5.43 4.74
CA LEU A 157 -8.18 3.98 4.65
C LEU A 157 -8.23 3.46 3.21
N THR A 158 -9.00 4.13 2.34
CA THR A 158 -9.12 3.76 0.92
C THR A 158 -7.76 3.74 0.22
N CYS A 159 -6.82 4.61 0.63
CA CYS A 159 -5.47 4.65 0.07
C CYS A 159 -4.73 3.32 0.28
N TYR A 160 -4.87 2.71 1.46
CA TYR A 160 -4.23 1.43 1.78
C TYR A 160 -4.91 0.22 1.13
N VAL A 161 -6.23 0.28 0.95
CA VAL A 161 -6.96 -0.88 0.41
C VAL A 161 -6.94 -0.91 -1.10
N GLU A 162 -7.13 0.24 -1.75
CA GLU A 162 -7.24 0.33 -3.22
C GLU A 162 -5.92 0.69 -3.90
N GLY A 163 -4.99 1.35 -3.20
CA GLY A 163 -3.75 1.83 -3.77
C GLY A 163 -2.85 0.72 -4.30
N LEU A 164 -2.54 -0.27 -3.47
CA LEU A 164 -1.67 -1.39 -3.86
C LEU A 164 -2.22 -2.21 -5.03
N PRO A 165 -3.49 -2.66 -5.05
CA PRO A 165 -4.04 -3.39 -6.20
C PRO A 165 -4.00 -2.59 -7.50
N LEU A 166 -4.29 -1.29 -7.45
CA LEU A 166 -4.26 -0.41 -8.61
C LEU A 166 -2.84 -0.24 -9.14
N CYS A 167 -1.88 0.12 -8.27
CA CYS A 167 -0.48 0.30 -8.65
C CYS A 167 0.14 -1.01 -9.15
N ARG A 168 -0.14 -2.16 -8.49
CA ARG A 168 0.34 -3.48 -8.92
C ARG A 168 -0.20 -3.84 -10.32
N SER A 169 -1.47 -3.58 -10.58
CA SER A 169 -2.10 -3.84 -11.88
C SER A 169 -1.52 -2.95 -12.98
N PHE A 170 -1.24 -1.68 -12.67
CA PHE A 170 -0.62 -0.75 -13.60
C PHE A 170 0.83 -1.10 -13.91
N VAL A 171 1.63 -1.35 -12.88
CA VAL A 171 3.06 -1.68 -13.03
C VAL A 171 3.25 -3.02 -13.74
N HIS A 172 2.50 -4.03 -13.35
CA HIS A 172 2.47 -5.35 -13.99
C HIS A 172 3.86 -5.92 -14.32
N GLY A 173 4.84 -5.70 -13.40
CA GLY A 173 6.23 -6.13 -13.55
C GLY A 173 7.09 -5.25 -14.47
N ASP A 174 6.58 -4.15 -15.01
CA ASP A 174 7.33 -3.21 -15.84
C ASP A 174 8.01 -2.13 -14.99
N PRO A 175 9.36 -2.12 -14.88
CA PRO A 175 10.07 -1.09 -14.12
C PRO A 175 9.85 0.33 -14.63
N ALA A 176 9.61 0.50 -15.96
CA ALA A 176 9.36 1.82 -16.52
C ALA A 176 8.03 2.40 -16.04
N ARG A 177 7.03 1.56 -15.80
CA ARG A 177 5.76 2.01 -15.21
C ARG A 177 5.90 2.36 -13.73
N PHE A 178 6.71 1.62 -13.00
CA PHE A 178 7.02 1.99 -11.62
C PHE A 178 7.75 3.34 -11.55
N GLU A 179 8.72 3.57 -12.45
CA GLU A 179 9.42 4.86 -12.58
C GLU A 179 8.44 6.02 -12.86
N ARG A 180 7.39 5.79 -13.63
CA ARG A 180 6.36 6.80 -13.89
C ARG A 180 5.57 7.15 -12.62
N LEU A 181 5.23 6.18 -11.77
CA LEU A 181 4.60 6.44 -10.47
C LEU A 181 5.49 7.32 -9.58
N LEU A 182 6.81 7.11 -9.64
CA LEU A 182 7.77 7.88 -8.85
C LEU A 182 7.96 9.33 -9.33
N SER A 183 7.71 9.62 -10.62
CA SER A 183 8.18 10.86 -11.25
C SER A 183 7.10 11.70 -11.93
N GLU A 184 5.96 11.10 -12.28
CA GLU A 184 4.87 11.78 -12.97
C GLU A 184 3.71 12.09 -12.03
N GLN A 185 2.94 13.13 -12.37
CA GLN A 185 1.64 13.37 -11.75
C GLN A 185 0.60 12.53 -12.47
N LEU A 186 0.26 11.40 -11.88
CA LEU A 186 -0.73 10.46 -12.39
C LEU A 186 -1.99 10.50 -11.52
N THR A 187 -3.11 10.11 -12.11
CA THR A 187 -4.38 9.94 -11.40
C THR A 187 -4.84 8.48 -11.49
N PRO A 188 -5.71 8.02 -10.57
CA PRO A 188 -6.29 6.67 -10.65
C PRO A 188 -6.93 6.38 -12.01
N ASP A 189 -7.64 7.34 -12.60
CA ASP A 189 -8.29 7.19 -13.91
C ASP A 189 -7.27 6.91 -15.01
N VAL A 190 -6.14 7.64 -15.02
CA VAL A 190 -5.06 7.40 -16.00
C VAL A 190 -4.51 5.98 -15.88
N LEU A 191 -4.36 5.47 -14.66
CA LEU A 191 -3.91 4.10 -14.45
C LEU A 191 -4.95 3.09 -14.94
N GLN A 192 -6.21 3.31 -14.60
CA GLN A 192 -7.31 2.43 -15.00
C GLN A 192 -7.48 2.36 -16.52
N ASP A 193 -7.39 3.50 -17.22
CA ASP A 193 -7.45 3.57 -18.68
C ASP A 193 -6.32 2.78 -19.33
N GLN A 194 -5.10 2.89 -18.81
CA GLN A 194 -3.95 2.14 -19.31
C GLN A 194 -4.07 0.65 -19.04
N ILE A 195 -4.55 0.25 -17.88
CA ILE A 195 -4.83 -1.15 -17.54
C ILE A 195 -5.89 -1.72 -18.49
N ALA A 196 -6.95 -0.97 -18.75
CA ALA A 196 -8.03 -1.38 -19.68
C ALA A 196 -7.49 -1.54 -21.11
N ALA A 197 -6.67 -0.60 -21.58
CA ALA A 197 -6.06 -0.67 -22.89
C ALA A 197 -5.10 -1.88 -23.03
N ASP A 198 -4.36 -2.24 -21.99
CA ASP A 198 -3.48 -3.42 -21.98
C ASP A 198 -4.30 -4.72 -22.08
N ARG A 199 -5.37 -4.81 -21.30
CA ARG A 199 -6.28 -5.96 -21.34
C ARG A 199 -6.91 -6.13 -22.73
N ALA A 200 -7.32 -5.03 -23.36
CA ALA A 200 -7.89 -5.06 -24.71
C ALA A 200 -6.86 -5.55 -25.75
N ARG A 201 -5.60 -5.10 -25.65
CA ARG A 201 -4.52 -5.56 -26.55
C ARG A 201 -4.20 -7.05 -26.35
N SER A 202 -4.18 -7.52 -25.12
CA SER A 202 -3.91 -8.94 -24.81
C SER A 202 -5.05 -9.88 -25.25
N ALA A 203 -6.28 -9.35 -25.31
CA ALA A 203 -7.46 -10.11 -25.76
C ALA A 203 -7.66 -10.11 -27.29
N ALA A 204 -6.94 -9.26 -28.03
CA ALA A 204 -7.03 -9.21 -29.49
C ALA A 204 -6.44 -10.49 -30.10
N PRO A 205 -7.14 -11.19 -31.05
CA PRO A 205 -6.60 -12.37 -31.71
C PRO A 205 -5.33 -12.00 -32.49
N ALA A 206 -4.31 -12.87 -32.42
CA ALA A 206 -3.11 -12.71 -33.23
C ALA A 206 -3.52 -12.58 -34.71
N GLN A 207 -3.13 -11.49 -35.36
CA GLN A 207 -3.35 -11.35 -36.79
C GLN A 207 -2.62 -12.49 -37.49
N PRO A 208 -3.27 -13.29 -38.37
CA PRO A 208 -2.56 -14.29 -39.15
C PRO A 208 -1.56 -13.58 -40.06
N VAL A 209 -0.31 -14.05 -40.01
CA VAL A 209 0.81 -13.64 -40.89
C VAL A 209 0.54 -14.13 -42.29
#